data_2ee4ad019e4537f46c111485d9a27d85
#
_entry.id   2ee4ad019e4537f46c111485d9a27d85
#
_cell.length_a   1.000
_cell.length_b   1.000
_cell.length_c   1.000
_cell.angle_alpha   90.00
_cell.angle_beta   90.00
_cell.angle_gamma   90.00
#
_symmetry.space_group_name_H-M   'P 1'
#
loop_
_entity.id
_entity.type
_entity.pdbx_description
1 polymer ?
#
loop_
_entity_poly.entity_id
_entity_poly.type
_entity_poly.pdbx_seq_one_letter_code
_entity_poly.pdbx_strand_id
1 'polypeptide(L)'
;LFRLAGKDGPRLKNLANGIDPRQVTPERETKSVSSETTLDVDLSAFDELEPILWRLCEKTSKRLKAQELAGRTVTLKLKTADFQTVSRATRLPEPTQLAARLFAAGRDLLKRECKGPRYQLIGIGASDFSPPAEADHGDLADRVTTRLKAMEGALDALRARFGDDTIGRGLSLRLPQRPSAAPATSRRPAGEEDPDA
;
A
#
# COMPACT_ATOMS: atom_id res chain seq x y z
N LEU A 1 -32.05 -7.71 21.62
CA LEU A 1 -30.66 -7.38 21.28
C LEU A 1 -29.66 -8.25 22.08
N PHE A 2 -29.80 -8.42 23.39
CA PHE A 2 -28.89 -9.26 24.21
C PHE A 2 -28.83 -10.72 23.73
N ARG A 3 -29.94 -11.31 23.30
CA ARG A 3 -30.00 -12.69 22.78
C ARG A 3 -29.29 -12.86 21.45
N LEU A 4 -29.20 -11.80 20.62
CA LEU A 4 -28.60 -11.84 19.28
C LEU A 4 -27.16 -11.31 19.25
N ALA A 5 -26.83 -10.32 20.08
CA ALA A 5 -25.56 -9.61 20.06
C ALA A 5 -24.70 -9.80 21.31
N GLY A 6 -25.12 -10.64 22.25
CA GLY A 6 -24.37 -10.94 23.49
C GLY A 6 -23.90 -9.68 24.22
N LYS A 7 -22.64 -9.65 24.61
CA LYS A 7 -21.99 -8.53 25.34
C LYS A 7 -22.02 -7.19 24.60
N ASP A 8 -22.11 -7.21 23.27
CA ASP A 8 -22.13 -6.00 22.44
C ASP A 8 -23.52 -5.38 22.33
N GLY A 9 -24.58 -6.05 22.82
CA GLY A 9 -25.97 -5.58 22.72
C GLY A 9 -26.21 -4.15 23.24
N PRO A 10 -25.76 -3.78 24.46
CA PRO A 10 -25.91 -2.41 24.98
C PRO A 10 -25.18 -1.37 24.13
N ARG A 11 -23.96 -1.68 23.67
CA ARG A 11 -23.18 -0.80 22.82
C ARG A 11 -23.87 -0.56 21.47
N LEU A 12 -24.34 -1.61 20.82
CA LEU A 12 -25.08 -1.51 19.55
C LEU A 12 -26.38 -0.72 19.72
N LYS A 13 -27.09 -0.89 20.85
CA LYS A 13 -28.27 -0.07 21.14
C LYS A 13 -27.93 1.42 21.25
N ASN A 14 -26.86 1.77 21.98
CA ASN A 14 -26.42 3.15 22.10
C ASN A 14 -26.04 3.76 20.74
N LEU A 15 -25.25 3.02 19.94
CA LEU A 15 -24.87 3.46 18.60
C LEU A 15 -26.09 3.65 17.68
N ALA A 16 -27.08 2.78 17.75
CA ALA A 16 -28.34 2.91 16.99
C ALA A 16 -29.16 4.15 17.40
N ASN A 17 -28.97 4.64 18.62
CA ASN A 17 -29.59 5.87 19.13
C ASN A 17 -28.68 7.11 18.96
N GLY A 18 -27.56 7.01 18.20
CA GLY A 18 -26.61 8.09 18.01
C GLY A 18 -25.73 8.40 19.24
N ILE A 19 -25.74 7.53 20.25
CA ILE A 19 -24.95 7.71 21.48
C ILE A 19 -23.63 6.93 21.34
N ASP A 20 -22.53 7.64 21.11
CA ASP A 20 -21.17 7.09 21.11
C ASP A 20 -20.30 7.87 22.11
N PRO A 21 -20.00 7.28 23.30
CA PRO A 21 -19.18 7.95 24.29
C PRO A 21 -17.68 7.95 23.98
N ARG A 22 -17.25 7.32 22.87
CA ARG A 22 -15.86 7.26 22.51
C ARG A 22 -15.38 8.63 22.06
N GLN A 23 -14.24 9.07 22.59
CA GLN A 23 -13.59 10.28 22.12
C GLN A 23 -12.95 10.05 20.76
N VAL A 24 -13.01 11.05 19.89
CA VAL A 24 -12.23 11.08 18.64
C VAL A 24 -10.78 11.36 19.01
N THR A 25 -9.90 10.40 18.73
CA THR A 25 -8.46 10.54 18.93
C THR A 25 -7.82 10.70 17.56
N PRO A 26 -7.53 11.94 17.11
CA PRO A 26 -7.00 12.21 15.78
C PRO A 26 -5.55 11.71 15.63
N GLU A 27 -4.77 11.79 16.71
CA GLU A 27 -3.38 11.37 16.72
C GLU A 27 -3.26 9.97 17.31
N ARG A 28 -3.05 8.99 16.43
CA ARG A 28 -2.72 7.61 16.81
C ARG A 28 -1.40 7.23 16.20
N GLU A 29 -0.59 6.53 16.98
CA GLU A 29 0.62 5.93 16.47
C GLU A 29 0.32 5.01 15.28
N THR A 30 1.09 5.18 14.19
CA THR A 30 0.93 4.38 12.97
C THR A 30 1.35 2.93 13.26
N LYS A 31 0.41 1.99 13.15
CA LYS A 31 0.66 0.55 13.39
C LYS A 31 1.05 -0.22 12.15
N SER A 32 0.62 0.23 10.98
CA SER A 32 0.92 -0.37 9.68
C SER A 32 0.84 0.64 8.57
N VAL A 33 1.68 0.47 7.55
CA VAL A 33 1.65 1.23 6.29
C VAL A 33 1.46 0.25 5.16
N SER A 34 0.44 0.42 4.34
CA SER A 34 0.12 -0.53 3.26
C SER A 34 -0.36 0.16 2.00
N SER A 35 -0.26 -0.56 0.90
CA SER A 35 -0.86 -0.19 -0.39
C SER A 35 -1.54 -1.42 -0.97
N GLU A 36 -2.74 -1.24 -1.47
CA GLU A 36 -3.51 -2.30 -2.12
C GLU A 36 -4.22 -1.78 -3.37
N THR A 37 -4.59 -2.68 -4.25
CA THR A 37 -5.38 -2.37 -5.44
C THR A 37 -6.35 -3.51 -5.74
N THR A 38 -7.56 -3.13 -6.13
CA THR A 38 -8.51 -4.05 -6.75
C THR A 38 -8.11 -4.23 -8.22
N LEU A 39 -8.23 -5.44 -8.71
CA LEU A 39 -7.90 -5.81 -10.08
C LEU A 39 -9.14 -5.66 -10.96
N ASP A 40 -8.96 -5.15 -12.18
CA ASP A 40 -10.06 -4.98 -13.14
C ASP A 40 -10.60 -6.33 -13.63
N VAL A 41 -9.73 -7.34 -13.65
CA VAL A 41 -10.06 -8.75 -13.90
C VAL A 41 -9.37 -9.62 -12.84
N ASP A 42 -10.01 -10.74 -12.49
CA ASP A 42 -9.43 -11.69 -11.56
C ASP A 42 -8.21 -12.39 -12.15
N LEU A 43 -7.07 -12.30 -11.47
CA LEU A 43 -5.80 -12.89 -11.89
C LEU A 43 -5.42 -14.06 -11.00
N SER A 44 -4.74 -15.06 -11.58
CA SER A 44 -4.21 -16.21 -10.83
C SER A 44 -2.73 -16.47 -11.10
N ALA A 45 -2.23 -16.00 -12.25
CA ALA A 45 -0.86 -16.25 -12.65
C ALA A 45 0.11 -15.36 -11.87
N PHE A 46 1.18 -15.96 -11.40
CA PHE A 46 2.25 -15.24 -10.68
C PHE A 46 2.83 -14.09 -11.53
N ASP A 47 3.09 -14.35 -12.81
CA ASP A 47 3.71 -13.40 -13.73
C ASP A 47 2.83 -12.15 -14.00
N GLU A 48 1.51 -12.28 -13.82
CA GLU A 48 0.56 -11.15 -13.94
C GLU A 48 0.50 -10.33 -12.63
N LEU A 49 0.56 -11.01 -11.48
CA LEU A 49 0.48 -10.38 -10.16
C LEU A 49 1.82 -9.76 -9.71
N GLU A 50 2.94 -10.31 -10.15
CA GLU A 50 4.29 -9.85 -9.77
C GLU A 50 4.55 -8.37 -10.11
N PRO A 51 4.25 -7.87 -11.31
CA PRO A 51 4.41 -6.46 -11.63
C PRO A 51 3.52 -5.52 -10.80
N ILE A 52 2.30 -5.98 -10.47
CA ILE A 52 1.38 -5.22 -9.62
C ILE A 52 1.94 -5.13 -8.19
N LEU A 53 2.41 -6.26 -7.66
CA LEU A 53 3.08 -6.29 -6.35
C LEU A 53 4.26 -5.32 -6.30
N TRP A 54 5.08 -5.29 -7.36
CA TRP A 54 6.20 -4.35 -7.44
C TRP A 54 5.75 -2.89 -7.27
N ARG A 55 4.75 -2.45 -8.03
CA ARG A 55 4.21 -1.08 -7.92
C ARG A 55 3.65 -0.78 -6.53
N LEU A 56 3.02 -1.75 -5.88
CA LEU A 56 2.52 -1.59 -4.51
C LEU A 56 3.68 -1.47 -3.51
N CYS A 57 4.77 -2.21 -3.70
CA CYS A 57 5.98 -2.08 -2.88
C CYS A 57 6.61 -0.69 -3.03
N GLU A 58 6.70 -0.13 -4.24
CA GLU A 58 7.18 1.23 -4.46
C GLU A 58 6.31 2.27 -3.73
N LYS A 59 4.97 2.14 -3.82
CA LYS A 59 4.05 3.02 -3.10
C LYS A 59 4.18 2.90 -1.58
N THR A 60 4.33 1.69 -1.07
CA THR A 60 4.50 1.44 0.38
C THR A 60 5.83 2.00 0.86
N SER A 61 6.92 1.78 0.12
CA SER A 61 8.24 2.37 0.38
C SER A 61 8.20 3.90 0.44
N LYS A 62 7.56 4.55 -0.54
CA LYS A 62 7.39 6.01 -0.56
C LYS A 62 6.65 6.51 0.69
N ARG A 63 5.59 5.80 1.12
CA ARG A 63 4.84 6.15 2.34
C ARG A 63 5.65 5.94 3.62
N LEU A 64 6.43 4.87 3.70
CA LEU A 64 7.33 4.62 4.83
C LEU A 64 8.37 5.72 4.96
N LYS A 65 9.02 6.10 3.86
CA LYS A 65 10.01 7.19 3.82
C LYS A 65 9.39 8.53 4.22
N ALA A 66 8.18 8.84 3.73
CA ALA A 66 7.48 10.09 4.06
C ALA A 66 7.05 10.18 5.54
N GLN A 67 6.89 9.05 6.23
CA GLN A 67 6.53 8.98 7.64
C GLN A 67 7.75 8.70 8.54
N GLU A 68 8.95 8.64 7.97
CA GLU A 68 10.19 8.30 8.69
C GLU A 68 10.09 6.97 9.47
N LEU A 69 9.40 5.98 8.90
CA LEU A 69 9.20 4.66 9.48
C LEU A 69 9.92 3.59 8.66
N ALA A 70 10.52 2.62 9.31
CA ALA A 70 11.07 1.42 8.69
C ALA A 70 10.38 0.19 9.25
N GLY A 71 9.84 -0.68 8.38
CA GLY A 71 9.05 -1.84 8.80
C GLY A 71 9.86 -3.12 8.80
N ARG A 72 9.69 -3.95 9.83
CA ARG A 72 10.35 -5.25 9.95
C ARG A 72 9.45 -6.41 9.53
N THR A 73 8.13 -6.27 9.64
CA THR A 73 7.17 -7.31 9.25
C THR A 73 6.50 -6.91 7.95
N VAL A 74 6.63 -7.75 6.92
CA VAL A 74 5.99 -7.58 5.61
C VAL A 74 4.79 -8.49 5.53
N THR A 75 3.62 -7.94 5.15
CA THR A 75 2.35 -8.66 5.03
C THR A 75 1.82 -8.55 3.60
N LEU A 76 1.63 -9.68 2.94
CA LEU A 76 0.89 -9.81 1.70
C LEU A 76 -0.59 -10.04 2.02
N LYS A 77 -1.48 -9.28 1.38
CA LYS A 77 -2.93 -9.45 1.45
C LYS A 77 -3.45 -9.78 0.06
N LEU A 78 -4.22 -10.84 -0.03
CA LEU A 78 -4.90 -11.26 -1.24
C LEU A 78 -6.39 -11.42 -0.95
N LYS A 79 -7.25 -11.08 -1.91
CA LYS A 79 -8.67 -11.35 -1.83
C LYS A 79 -9.08 -12.16 -3.05
N THR A 80 -9.68 -13.32 -2.82
CA THR A 80 -10.12 -14.21 -3.90
C THR A 80 -11.38 -13.69 -4.58
N ALA A 81 -11.71 -14.24 -5.75
CA ALA A 81 -12.96 -13.97 -6.46
C ALA A 81 -14.20 -14.24 -5.58
N ASP A 82 -14.12 -15.23 -4.68
CA ASP A 82 -15.18 -15.57 -3.71
C ASP A 82 -15.16 -14.68 -2.45
N PHE A 83 -14.50 -13.52 -2.52
CA PHE A 83 -14.40 -12.53 -1.44
C PHE A 83 -13.68 -13.02 -0.16
N GLN A 84 -13.00 -14.15 -0.18
CA GLN A 84 -12.20 -14.62 0.94
C GLN A 84 -10.88 -13.85 1.00
N THR A 85 -10.54 -13.33 2.19
CA THR A 85 -9.29 -12.62 2.42
C THR A 85 -8.23 -13.56 2.96
N VAL A 86 -7.09 -13.62 2.29
CA VAL A 86 -5.90 -14.38 2.70
C VAL A 86 -4.79 -13.38 3.03
N SER A 87 -4.22 -13.49 4.22
CA SER A 87 -3.06 -12.69 4.63
C SER A 87 -1.90 -13.61 4.98
N ARG A 88 -0.70 -13.24 4.50
CA ARG A 88 0.55 -13.93 4.84
C ARG A 88 1.59 -12.92 5.24
N ALA A 89 2.32 -13.20 6.30
CA ALA A 89 3.34 -12.30 6.80
C ALA A 89 4.69 -13.01 6.93
N THR A 90 5.74 -12.23 6.80
CA THR A 90 7.11 -12.66 7.09
C THR A 90 7.84 -11.55 7.82
N ARG A 91 8.70 -11.92 8.77
CA ARG A 91 9.55 -10.98 9.50
C ARG A 91 10.92 -10.93 8.83
N LEU A 92 11.38 -9.73 8.53
CA LEU A 92 12.71 -9.49 7.99
C LEU A 92 13.77 -9.51 9.10
N PRO A 93 15.01 -9.84 8.79
CA PRO A 93 16.13 -9.76 9.75
C PRO A 93 16.32 -8.34 10.29
N GLU A 94 16.15 -7.33 9.41
CA GLU A 94 16.29 -5.91 9.70
C GLU A 94 15.05 -5.14 9.22
N PRO A 95 14.72 -4.00 9.88
CA PRO A 95 13.72 -3.09 9.36
C PRO A 95 14.14 -2.52 8.00
N THR A 96 13.18 -2.19 7.15
CA THR A 96 13.46 -1.64 5.82
C THR A 96 12.49 -0.57 5.40
N GLN A 97 12.98 0.37 4.59
CA GLN A 97 12.17 1.30 3.79
C GLN A 97 12.28 0.99 2.29
N LEU A 98 13.15 0.06 1.90
CA LEU A 98 13.47 -0.21 0.50
C LEU A 98 12.37 -1.02 -0.18
N ALA A 99 11.88 -0.52 -1.31
CA ALA A 99 10.89 -1.20 -2.14
C ALA A 99 11.40 -2.58 -2.60
N ALA A 100 12.67 -2.70 -2.92
CA ALA A 100 13.28 -3.95 -3.34
C ALA A 100 13.24 -5.04 -2.25
N ARG A 101 13.45 -4.69 -0.98
CA ARG A 101 13.38 -5.65 0.15
C ARG A 101 11.93 -6.03 0.46
N LEU A 102 11.01 -5.06 0.44
CA LEU A 102 9.57 -5.33 0.56
C LEU A 102 9.11 -6.28 -0.54
N PHE A 103 9.55 -6.03 -1.77
CA PHE A 103 9.20 -6.85 -2.93
C PHE A 103 9.78 -8.26 -2.83
N ALA A 104 11.04 -8.43 -2.46
CA ALA A 104 11.64 -9.76 -2.31
C ALA A 104 10.82 -10.63 -1.32
N ALA A 105 10.48 -10.06 -0.16
CA ALA A 105 9.66 -10.73 0.84
C ALA A 105 8.24 -11.01 0.33
N GLY A 106 7.57 -10.02 -0.25
CA GLY A 106 6.22 -10.13 -0.80
C GLY A 106 6.14 -11.12 -1.96
N ARG A 107 7.17 -11.16 -2.81
CA ARG A 107 7.31 -12.08 -3.94
C ARG A 107 7.35 -13.55 -3.50
N ASP A 108 8.12 -13.84 -2.46
CA ASP A 108 8.21 -15.18 -1.90
C ASP A 108 6.89 -15.64 -1.26
N LEU A 109 6.18 -14.71 -0.62
CA LEU A 109 4.82 -14.99 -0.12
C LEU A 109 3.84 -15.24 -1.28
N LEU A 110 3.87 -14.40 -2.32
CA LEU A 110 2.99 -14.51 -3.48
C LEU A 110 3.18 -15.83 -4.22
N LYS A 111 4.43 -16.28 -4.42
CA LYS A 111 4.74 -17.57 -5.07
C LYS A 111 4.09 -18.77 -4.36
N ARG A 112 3.92 -18.70 -3.05
CA ARG A 112 3.31 -19.78 -2.26
C ARG A 112 1.80 -19.82 -2.43
N GLU A 113 1.16 -18.68 -2.72
CA GLU A 113 -0.29 -18.54 -2.83
C GLU A 113 -0.81 -18.71 -4.28
N CYS A 114 0.01 -18.44 -5.32
CA CYS A 114 -0.38 -18.59 -6.72
C CYS A 114 -0.44 -20.07 -7.16
N LYS A 115 -1.34 -20.84 -6.52
CA LYS A 115 -1.49 -22.29 -6.72
C LYS A 115 -2.92 -22.73 -7.08
N GLY A 116 -3.74 -21.80 -7.57
CA GLY A 116 -5.10 -22.16 -7.99
C GLY A 116 -6.13 -21.06 -7.90
N PRO A 117 -6.32 -20.36 -6.73
CA PRO A 117 -7.34 -19.33 -6.62
C PRO A 117 -7.11 -18.17 -7.58
N ARG A 118 -8.22 -17.56 -8.03
CA ARG A 118 -8.19 -16.27 -8.73
C ARG A 118 -8.37 -15.18 -7.70
N TYR A 119 -7.64 -14.09 -7.87
CA TYR A 119 -7.61 -12.95 -6.94
C TYR A 119 -8.17 -11.70 -7.60
N GLN A 120 -9.06 -11.00 -6.88
CA GLN A 120 -9.62 -9.71 -7.27
C GLN A 120 -8.93 -8.52 -6.60
N LEU A 121 -8.09 -8.77 -5.57
CA LEU A 121 -7.33 -7.72 -4.87
C LEU A 121 -5.98 -8.26 -4.44
N ILE A 122 -4.97 -7.41 -4.55
CA ILE A 122 -3.63 -7.63 -4.02
C ILE A 122 -3.18 -6.41 -3.24
N GLY A 123 -2.53 -6.63 -2.11
CA GLY A 123 -1.96 -5.59 -1.25
C GLY A 123 -0.67 -6.04 -0.58
N ILE A 124 0.17 -5.07 -0.25
CA ILE A 124 1.38 -5.25 0.54
C ILE A 124 1.43 -4.22 1.64
N GLY A 125 1.88 -4.61 2.82
CA GLY A 125 2.03 -3.72 3.96
C GLY A 125 3.27 -4.03 4.77
N ALA A 126 3.67 -3.06 5.57
CA ALA A 126 4.73 -3.18 6.56
C ALA A 126 4.22 -2.77 7.94
N SER A 127 4.74 -3.40 8.97
CA SER A 127 4.46 -3.13 10.38
C SER A 127 5.70 -3.45 11.22
N ASP A 128 5.58 -3.33 12.56
CA ASP A 128 6.71 -3.50 13.47
C ASP A 128 7.80 -2.49 13.12
N PHE A 129 7.51 -1.22 13.44
CA PHE A 129 8.30 -0.09 12.97
C PHE A 129 9.48 0.23 13.88
N SER A 130 10.56 0.67 13.26
CA SER A 130 11.73 1.30 13.86
C SER A 130 12.04 2.61 13.16
N PRO A 131 12.85 3.50 13.78
CA PRO A 131 13.39 4.68 13.11
C PRO A 131 14.21 4.31 11.85
N PRO A 132 14.25 5.18 10.82
CA PRO A 132 15.04 4.94 9.61
C PRO A 132 16.55 4.74 9.88
N ALA A 133 17.04 5.32 10.97
CA ALA A 133 18.43 5.16 11.39
C ALA A 133 18.79 3.71 11.75
N GLU A 134 17.81 2.88 12.09
CA GLU A 134 17.99 1.47 12.42
C GLU A 134 17.76 0.53 11.22
N ALA A 135 17.48 1.11 10.05
CA ALA A 135 17.04 0.34 8.88
C ALA A 135 18.12 0.19 7.83
N ASP A 136 18.08 -0.97 7.16
CA ASP A 136 18.87 -1.20 5.96
C ASP A 136 20.37 -0.94 6.16
N HIS A 137 20.90 -1.27 7.33
CA HIS A 137 22.35 -1.06 7.61
C HIS A 137 23.21 -1.93 6.71
N GLY A 138 22.72 -3.14 6.42
CA GLY A 138 23.54 -4.15 5.77
C GLY A 138 24.74 -4.56 6.64
N ASP A 139 25.32 -5.69 6.37
CA ASP A 139 26.65 -6.00 6.90
C ASP A 139 27.69 -5.09 6.22
N LEU A 140 28.81 -4.79 6.88
CA LEU A 140 29.92 -3.98 6.32
C LEU A 140 30.40 -4.49 4.94
N ALA A 141 30.14 -5.76 4.63
CA ALA A 141 30.37 -6.39 3.34
C ALA A 141 29.18 -6.33 2.37
N ASP A 142 27.98 -5.86 2.81
CA ASP A 142 26.76 -5.86 1.98
C ASP A 142 26.68 -4.64 1.04
N ARG A 143 27.51 -4.70 -0.01
CA ARG A 143 27.49 -3.72 -1.12
C ARG A 143 26.13 -3.67 -1.84
N VAL A 144 25.31 -4.71 -1.74
CA VAL A 144 24.00 -4.80 -2.40
C VAL A 144 23.04 -3.83 -1.74
N THR A 145 22.92 -3.82 -0.43
CA THR A 145 22.04 -2.89 0.29
C THR A 145 22.44 -1.44 0.08
N THR A 146 23.74 -1.12 0.16
CA THR A 146 24.25 0.23 -0.10
C THR A 146 23.89 0.69 -1.52
N ARG A 147 24.06 -0.17 -2.51
CA ARG A 147 23.71 0.12 -3.91
C ARG A 147 22.20 0.30 -4.10
N LEU A 148 21.37 -0.52 -3.46
CA LEU A 148 19.91 -0.41 -3.51
C LEU A 148 19.46 0.91 -2.90
N LYS A 149 19.98 1.31 -1.73
CA LYS A 149 19.69 2.62 -1.10
C LYS A 149 20.03 3.78 -2.04
N ALA A 150 21.24 3.80 -2.58
CA ALA A 150 21.67 4.85 -3.49
C ALA A 150 20.79 4.93 -4.75
N MET A 151 20.47 3.78 -5.34
CA MET A 151 19.62 3.70 -6.52
C MET A 151 18.18 4.16 -6.24
N GLU A 152 17.56 3.68 -5.16
CA GLU A 152 16.20 4.11 -4.80
C GLU A 152 16.16 5.59 -4.43
N GLY A 153 17.17 6.11 -3.71
CA GLY A 153 17.28 7.52 -3.41
C GLY A 153 17.38 8.40 -4.66
N ALA A 154 18.17 7.97 -5.66
CA ALA A 154 18.28 8.67 -6.94
C ALA A 154 16.94 8.64 -7.71
N LEU A 155 16.23 7.50 -7.73
CA LEU A 155 14.92 7.39 -8.35
C LEU A 155 13.87 8.27 -7.65
N ASP A 156 13.87 8.30 -6.32
CA ASP A 156 12.96 9.14 -5.53
C ASP A 156 13.21 10.64 -5.81
N ALA A 157 14.49 11.06 -5.91
CA ALA A 157 14.85 12.43 -6.27
C ALA A 157 14.40 12.81 -7.69
N LEU A 158 14.56 11.91 -8.66
CA LEU A 158 14.10 12.13 -10.01
C LEU A 158 12.56 12.21 -10.10
N ARG A 159 11.84 11.34 -9.39
CA ARG A 159 10.38 11.37 -9.33
C ARG A 159 9.85 12.63 -8.65
N ALA A 160 10.51 13.09 -7.59
CA ALA A 160 10.16 14.35 -6.92
C ALA A 160 10.29 15.57 -7.86
N ARG A 161 11.26 15.53 -8.78
CA ARG A 161 11.52 16.65 -9.73
C ARG A 161 10.68 16.59 -10.97
N PHE A 162 10.41 15.41 -11.52
CA PHE A 162 9.82 15.21 -12.84
C PHE A 162 8.46 14.51 -12.82
N GLY A 163 7.98 14.11 -11.66
CA GLY A 163 6.72 13.36 -11.47
C GLY A 163 6.92 11.86 -11.32
N ASP A 164 5.95 11.22 -10.67
CA ASP A 164 6.01 9.79 -10.28
C ASP A 164 6.03 8.83 -11.48
N ASP A 165 5.44 9.22 -12.61
CA ASP A 165 5.30 8.37 -13.80
C ASP A 165 6.48 8.49 -14.79
N THR A 166 7.44 9.38 -14.51
CA THR A 166 8.56 9.67 -15.43
C THR A 166 9.55 8.51 -15.52
N ILE A 167 9.76 7.78 -14.44
CA ILE A 167 10.72 6.68 -14.36
C ILE A 167 10.11 5.47 -13.72
N GLY A 168 9.98 4.38 -14.50
CA GLY A 168 9.58 3.07 -14.03
C GLY A 168 10.74 2.07 -14.08
N ARG A 169 10.72 1.06 -13.22
CA ARG A 169 11.61 -0.11 -13.35
C ARG A 169 11.04 -1.06 -14.40
N GLY A 170 11.91 -1.85 -15.07
CA GLY A 170 11.51 -2.74 -16.17
C GLY A 170 10.33 -3.67 -15.86
N LEU A 171 10.14 -4.08 -14.60
CA LEU A 171 9.00 -4.89 -14.19
C LEU A 171 7.68 -4.10 -14.25
N SER A 172 7.68 -2.80 -13.92
CA SER A 172 6.49 -1.95 -14.00
C SER A 172 6.06 -1.61 -15.42
N LEU A 173 6.97 -1.76 -16.40
CA LEU A 173 6.67 -1.55 -17.83
C LEU A 173 5.81 -2.67 -18.42
N ARG A 174 5.69 -3.83 -17.75
CA ARG A 174 4.82 -4.93 -18.18
C ARG A 174 3.34 -4.69 -17.89
N LEU A 175 3.01 -3.67 -17.09
CA LEU A 175 1.62 -3.31 -16.81
C LEU A 175 1.10 -2.37 -17.90
N PRO A 176 -0.17 -2.53 -18.35
CA PRO A 176 -0.82 -1.55 -19.18
C PRO A 176 -0.81 -0.21 -18.45
N GLN A 177 -0.29 0.84 -19.09
CA GLN A 177 -0.32 2.18 -18.53
C GLN A 177 -1.78 2.61 -18.43
N ARG A 178 -2.27 2.92 -17.23
CA ARG A 178 -3.53 3.66 -17.09
C ARG A 178 -3.32 5.01 -17.81
N PRO A 179 -4.23 5.41 -18.71
CA PRO A 179 -4.17 6.76 -19.24
C PRO A 179 -4.17 7.73 -18.05
N SER A 180 -3.20 8.64 -18.06
CA SER A 180 -3.13 9.73 -17.09
C SER A 180 -4.49 10.41 -17.07
N ALA A 181 -5.13 10.51 -15.90
CA ALA A 181 -6.35 11.28 -15.76
C ALA A 181 -6.03 12.69 -16.23
N ALA A 182 -6.69 13.11 -17.32
CA ALA A 182 -6.57 14.48 -17.79
C ALA A 182 -6.89 15.42 -16.62
N PRO A 183 -6.15 16.54 -16.47
CA PRO A 183 -6.43 17.49 -15.42
C PRO A 183 -7.90 17.90 -15.54
N ALA A 184 -8.64 17.80 -14.43
CA ALA A 184 -10.03 18.21 -14.36
C ALA A 184 -10.11 19.66 -14.85
N THR A 185 -10.67 19.86 -16.03
CA THR A 185 -11.00 21.18 -16.55
C THR A 185 -11.96 21.79 -15.54
N SER A 186 -11.51 22.83 -14.85
CA SER A 186 -12.34 23.65 -13.98
C SER A 186 -13.55 24.10 -14.78
N ARG A 187 -14.72 23.57 -14.46
CA ARG A 187 -15.97 24.13 -14.97
C ARG A 187 -16.02 25.57 -14.47
N ARG A 188 -15.90 26.52 -15.39
CA ARG A 188 -16.28 27.92 -15.17
C ARG A 188 -17.73 27.92 -14.67
N PRO A 189 -18.08 28.66 -13.61
CA PRO A 189 -19.47 28.89 -13.28
C PRO A 189 -20.13 29.63 -14.47
N ALA A 190 -21.28 29.08 -14.90
CA ALA A 190 -22.14 29.74 -15.89
C ALA A 190 -22.57 31.11 -15.36
N GLY A 191 -22.50 32.12 -16.22
CA GLY A 191 -22.68 33.52 -15.92
C GLY A 191 -24.00 33.82 -15.22
N GLU A 192 -23.93 34.80 -14.35
CA GLU A 192 -25.03 35.61 -13.89
C GLU A 192 -25.66 36.28 -15.13
N GLU A 193 -26.90 35.96 -15.40
CA GLU A 193 -27.77 36.79 -16.28
C GLU A 193 -28.13 38.03 -15.49
N ASP A 194 -27.80 39.15 -16.08
CA ASP A 194 -28.12 40.50 -15.62
C ASP A 194 -29.64 40.75 -15.81
N PRO A 195 -30.38 41.11 -14.79
CA PRO A 195 -31.83 41.37 -14.92
C PRO A 195 -32.09 42.88 -15.09
N ASP A 196 -31.52 43.52 -16.12
CA ASP A 196 -31.96 44.86 -16.52
C ASP A 196 -31.58 45.14 -18.00
N ALA A 197 -32.46 44.75 -18.92
CA ALA A 197 -32.65 45.35 -20.22
C ALA A 197 -34.02 45.04 -20.82
#